data_533be79df7f1449ea891de6e10adb66d
#
_entry.id   533be79df7f1449ea891de6e10adb66d
#
_cell.length_a   1.000
_cell.length_b   1.000
_cell.length_c   1.000
_cell.angle_alpha   90.00
_cell.angle_beta   90.00
_cell.angle_gamma   90.00
#
_symmetry.space_group_name_H-M   'P 1'
#
loop_
_entity.id
_entity.type
_entity.pdbx_description
1 polymer ?
#
loop_
_entity_poly.entity_id
_entity_poly.type
_entity_poly.pdbx_seq_one_letter_code
_entity_poly.pdbx_strand_id
1 'polypeptide(L)'
;MAAEHFFLELEPPEERLRDAPHVVIVGGGFAGVQACKALAQADVRITLIDKRNFNLFQPLLYQVATGLVAPGDVATPLRQLVGKQRNVQVLLGEVTGLDAKKQHINFSEKVLTYDHLVLATGSGSTYFGHEEWRTFAPPMKILEHAQEIRRRLLMAMEQAEQTPDPAARKFLQTVVIVGGGPTGCEMAGATSELMRNAMRREFKQLNPDDSRIIVIDPGDRLLRAMPESLSASAQKTLESLGVETLFKGRVQSMQPGEVTVGTPDGEQTIQAATVIWTAGVRPSHLGKTLAASIDCELDRGGRVIVEPDFSVKDHPEIRVVGDLCSYKHTSTGNPLPGMAGPATQAGGFVGKDIAAIMSGSNRPNFKWFDFGSMAVLDRVAAVADLRGFKFSGSPGWAVWAAAHLAFMPDRENRWSLLIKWMFAVLSQQRSSMLLTGMPSQHIGLDSADAPFPMNSGSGPSIAAPDAALKAAMNYYANSVSGVSAQDGPEARDDSATGSDAAIK
;
A
#
# COMPACT_ATOMS: atom_id res chain seq x y z
N MET A 1 13.37 -21.92 25.02
CA MET A 1 12.65 -21.33 26.17
C MET A 1 11.38 -20.77 25.64
N ALA A 2 10.21 -21.26 26.09
CA ALA A 2 8.94 -20.64 25.75
C ALA A 2 8.94 -19.24 26.38
N ALA A 3 8.71 -18.20 25.59
CA ALA A 3 8.55 -16.84 26.11
C ALA A 3 7.34 -16.86 27.07
N GLU A 4 7.57 -16.50 28.32
CA GLU A 4 6.46 -16.27 29.26
C GLU A 4 5.68 -15.06 28.74
N HIS A 5 4.51 -15.31 28.18
CA HIS A 5 3.61 -14.24 27.76
C HIS A 5 2.95 -13.63 28.98
N PHE A 6 3.20 -12.36 29.22
CA PHE A 6 2.53 -11.63 30.30
C PHE A 6 1.15 -11.17 29.87
N PHE A 7 0.13 -11.44 30.70
CA PHE A 7 -1.19 -10.86 30.49
C PHE A 7 -1.12 -9.33 30.64
N LEU A 8 -1.62 -8.63 29.64
CA LEU A 8 -1.74 -7.18 29.66
C LEU A 8 -3.07 -6.80 30.34
N GLU A 9 -3.02 -6.40 31.58
CA GLU A 9 -4.16 -5.78 32.25
C GLU A 9 -4.19 -4.30 31.91
N LEU A 10 -5.28 -3.86 31.30
CA LEU A 10 -5.50 -2.46 30.93
C LEU A 10 -6.48 -1.83 31.93
N GLU A 11 -6.10 -0.73 32.52
CA GLU A 11 -7.05 0.10 33.25
C GLU A 11 -8.16 0.56 32.31
N PRO A 12 -9.43 0.52 32.75
CA PRO A 12 -10.53 0.96 31.90
C PRO A 12 -10.39 2.46 31.58
N PRO A 13 -10.78 2.90 30.38
CA PRO A 13 -10.76 4.33 30.03
C PRO A 13 -11.62 5.19 30.97
N GLU A 14 -12.66 4.62 31.54
CA GLU A 14 -13.51 5.21 32.58
C GLU A 14 -13.85 4.13 33.63
N GLU A 15 -13.86 4.48 34.91
CA GLU A 15 -14.14 3.55 36.03
C GLU A 15 -15.49 2.82 35.89
N ARG A 16 -16.52 3.52 35.36
CA ARG A 16 -17.85 2.91 35.12
C ARG A 16 -17.82 1.73 34.12
N LEU A 17 -16.75 1.60 33.36
CA LEU A 17 -16.57 0.55 32.35
C LEU A 17 -15.69 -0.60 32.84
N ARG A 18 -15.33 -0.65 34.12
CA ARG A 18 -14.44 -1.68 34.67
C ARG A 18 -14.91 -3.09 34.37
N ASP A 19 -16.21 -3.34 34.56
CA ASP A 19 -16.85 -4.65 34.35
C ASP A 19 -17.58 -4.74 32.98
N ALA A 20 -17.43 -3.73 32.12
CA ALA A 20 -18.07 -3.73 30.81
C ALA A 20 -17.38 -4.71 29.86
N PRO A 21 -18.11 -5.32 28.91
CA PRO A 21 -17.54 -6.21 27.92
C PRO A 21 -16.39 -5.57 27.13
N HIS A 22 -15.34 -6.33 26.91
CA HIS A 22 -14.12 -5.87 26.24
C HIS A 22 -14.18 -6.18 24.74
N VAL A 23 -14.25 -5.15 23.91
CA VAL A 23 -14.20 -5.24 22.45
C VAL A 23 -12.80 -4.91 21.99
N VAL A 24 -12.09 -5.89 21.44
CA VAL A 24 -10.77 -5.67 20.86
C VAL A 24 -10.90 -5.53 19.32
N ILE A 25 -10.40 -4.42 18.77
CA ILE A 25 -10.39 -4.13 17.35
C ILE A 25 -8.94 -4.15 16.87
N VAL A 26 -8.61 -5.08 15.98
CA VAL A 26 -7.27 -5.21 15.41
C VAL A 26 -7.25 -4.61 14.00
N GLY A 27 -6.51 -3.51 13.85
CA GLY A 27 -6.39 -2.74 12.61
C GLY A 27 -7.13 -1.41 12.66
N GLY A 28 -6.39 -0.30 12.58
CA GLY A 28 -6.88 1.09 12.53
C GLY A 28 -7.13 1.61 11.11
N GLY A 29 -7.42 0.71 10.15
CA GLY A 29 -7.79 1.06 8.78
C GLY A 29 -9.24 1.54 8.67
N PHE A 30 -9.78 1.57 7.43
CA PHE A 30 -11.14 2.04 7.15
C PHE A 30 -12.21 1.31 8.00
N ALA A 31 -12.14 -0.02 8.07
CA ALA A 31 -13.14 -0.80 8.80
C ALA A 31 -13.00 -0.64 10.32
N GLY A 32 -11.78 -0.76 10.86
CA GLY A 32 -11.57 -0.73 12.31
C GLY A 32 -11.90 0.62 12.94
N VAL A 33 -11.51 1.72 12.30
CA VAL A 33 -11.88 3.07 12.78
C VAL A 33 -13.39 3.28 12.77
N GLN A 34 -14.10 2.77 11.76
CA GLN A 34 -15.56 2.91 11.70
C GLN A 34 -16.27 2.00 12.71
N ALA A 35 -15.77 0.79 12.96
CA ALA A 35 -16.28 -0.07 14.02
C ALA A 35 -16.10 0.60 15.39
N CYS A 36 -14.91 1.15 15.65
CA CYS A 36 -14.63 1.90 16.88
C CYS A 36 -15.60 3.08 17.05
N LYS A 37 -15.78 3.92 16.01
CA LYS A 37 -16.70 5.07 16.04
C LYS A 37 -18.15 4.67 16.25
N ALA A 38 -18.59 3.56 15.67
CA ALA A 38 -19.96 3.08 15.82
C ALA A 38 -20.27 2.58 17.24
N LEU A 39 -19.24 2.18 18.00
CA LEU A 39 -19.33 1.75 19.41
C LEU A 39 -19.17 2.90 20.41
N ALA A 40 -19.03 4.15 19.97
CA ALA A 40 -18.69 5.27 20.85
C ALA A 40 -19.68 5.51 22.02
N GLN A 41 -20.94 5.13 21.85
CA GLN A 41 -21.99 5.32 22.85
C GLN A 41 -22.42 3.99 23.54
N ALA A 42 -21.77 2.88 23.18
CA ALA A 42 -22.05 1.58 23.78
C ALA A 42 -21.33 1.43 25.14
N ASP A 43 -21.96 0.73 26.06
CA ASP A 43 -21.36 0.39 27.36
C ASP A 43 -20.40 -0.79 27.23
N VAL A 44 -19.28 -0.53 26.54
CA VAL A 44 -18.18 -1.48 26.28
C VAL A 44 -16.84 -0.79 26.47
N ARG A 45 -15.83 -1.56 26.83
CA ARG A 45 -14.42 -1.13 26.76
C ARG A 45 -13.88 -1.45 25.37
N ILE A 46 -13.26 -0.51 24.70
CA ILE A 46 -12.68 -0.72 23.37
C ILE A 46 -11.17 -0.61 23.45
N THR A 47 -10.47 -1.61 22.94
CA THR A 47 -9.03 -1.52 22.64
C THR A 47 -8.81 -1.59 21.14
N LEU A 48 -8.40 -0.47 20.54
CA LEU A 48 -8.01 -0.39 19.14
C LEU A 48 -6.49 -0.59 19.03
N ILE A 49 -6.08 -1.66 18.36
CA ILE A 49 -4.66 -2.00 18.18
C ILE A 49 -4.30 -1.85 16.71
N ASP A 50 -3.24 -1.12 16.42
CA ASP A 50 -2.64 -1.07 15.08
C ASP A 50 -1.12 -0.98 15.18
N LYS A 51 -0.44 -1.57 14.20
CA LYS A 51 1.01 -1.49 14.07
C LYS A 51 1.51 -0.10 13.68
N ARG A 52 0.60 0.78 13.26
CA ARG A 52 0.82 2.20 12.99
C ARG A 52 -0.04 3.06 13.91
N ASN A 53 0.45 4.23 14.25
CA ASN A 53 -0.29 5.19 15.07
C ASN A 53 -1.27 6.06 14.26
N PHE A 54 -1.45 5.75 12.95
CA PHE A 54 -2.28 6.55 12.05
C PHE A 54 -3.16 5.69 11.14
N ASN A 55 -4.30 6.24 10.76
CA ASN A 55 -5.12 5.77 9.66
C ASN A 55 -4.60 6.35 8.34
N LEU A 56 -4.44 5.51 7.33
CA LEU A 56 -3.97 5.90 6.00
C LEU A 56 -5.14 5.97 5.02
N PHE A 57 -5.31 7.11 4.37
CA PHE A 57 -6.24 7.25 3.26
C PHE A 57 -5.58 6.78 1.95
N GLN A 58 -5.54 5.47 1.76
CA GLN A 58 -4.85 4.79 0.65
C GLN A 58 -5.20 5.29 -0.75
N PRO A 59 -6.44 5.71 -1.09
CA PRO A 59 -6.77 6.18 -2.43
C PRO A 59 -5.92 7.34 -2.94
N LEU A 60 -5.29 8.11 -2.05
CA LEU A 60 -4.41 9.23 -2.43
C LEU A 60 -2.91 8.93 -2.28
N LEU A 61 -2.55 7.68 -2.04
CA LEU A 61 -1.18 7.28 -1.77
C LEU A 61 -0.24 7.55 -2.96
N TYR A 62 -0.74 7.39 -4.21
CA TYR A 62 0.01 7.70 -5.43
C TYR A 62 0.42 9.18 -5.51
N GLN A 63 -0.37 10.10 -4.90
CA GLN A 63 -0.03 11.52 -4.83
C GLN A 63 1.15 11.78 -3.88
N VAL A 64 1.28 11.00 -2.82
CA VAL A 64 2.48 11.03 -1.97
C VAL A 64 3.69 10.52 -2.73
N ALA A 65 3.54 9.43 -3.46
CA ALA A 65 4.60 8.82 -4.26
C ALA A 65 5.12 9.72 -5.39
N THR A 66 4.30 10.65 -5.86
CA THR A 66 4.66 11.60 -6.92
C THR A 66 4.84 13.04 -6.42
N GLY A 67 4.91 13.24 -5.10
CA GLY A 67 5.21 14.55 -4.49
C GLY A 67 4.12 15.62 -4.64
N LEU A 68 2.89 15.24 -4.98
CA LEU A 68 1.78 16.17 -5.07
C LEU A 68 1.28 16.59 -3.70
N VAL A 69 1.20 15.65 -2.75
CA VAL A 69 0.80 15.89 -1.37
C VAL A 69 1.84 15.34 -0.39
N ALA A 70 1.86 15.87 0.82
CA ALA A 70 2.73 15.39 1.88
C ALA A 70 2.13 14.14 2.57
N PRO A 71 2.96 13.31 3.23
CA PRO A 71 2.48 12.16 4.00
C PRO A 71 1.37 12.49 5.00
N GLY A 72 1.47 13.63 5.69
CA GLY A 72 0.48 14.08 6.67
C GLY A 72 -0.88 14.44 6.08
N ASP A 73 -0.97 14.72 4.78
CA ASP A 73 -2.25 15.06 4.13
C ASP A 73 -3.16 13.81 3.94
N VAL A 74 -2.57 12.63 3.93
CA VAL A 74 -3.27 11.35 3.71
C VAL A 74 -3.23 10.42 4.91
N ALA A 75 -2.53 10.80 5.96
CA ALA A 75 -2.38 10.03 7.20
C ALA A 75 -2.87 10.85 8.40
N THR A 76 -3.81 10.28 9.15
CA THR A 76 -4.37 10.94 10.35
C THR A 76 -4.11 10.09 11.59
N PRO A 77 -3.52 10.64 12.67
CA PRO A 77 -3.29 9.89 13.90
C PRO A 77 -4.56 9.24 14.44
N LEU A 78 -4.47 7.95 14.80
CA LEU A 78 -5.64 7.21 15.33
C LEU A 78 -6.22 7.87 16.57
N ARG A 79 -5.35 8.36 17.46
CA ARG A 79 -5.77 9.05 18.68
C ARG A 79 -6.53 10.36 18.39
N GLN A 80 -6.24 11.02 17.26
CA GLN A 80 -7.02 12.19 16.80
C GLN A 80 -8.40 11.78 16.30
N LEU A 81 -8.50 10.65 15.59
CA LEU A 81 -9.76 10.17 15.00
C LEU A 81 -10.76 9.66 16.04
N VAL A 82 -10.27 9.02 17.11
CA VAL A 82 -11.11 8.36 18.11
C VAL A 82 -10.88 8.88 19.54
N GLY A 83 -9.90 9.74 19.78
CA GLY A 83 -9.48 10.15 21.14
C GLY A 83 -10.52 11.00 21.91
N LYS A 84 -11.60 11.46 21.26
CA LYS A 84 -12.75 12.09 21.94
C LYS A 84 -13.74 11.08 22.50
N GLN A 85 -13.63 9.81 22.13
CA GLN A 85 -14.45 8.74 22.70
C GLN A 85 -13.91 8.37 24.08
N ARG A 86 -14.83 8.25 25.04
CA ARG A 86 -14.47 7.98 26.44
C ARG A 86 -14.24 6.49 26.72
N ASN A 87 -14.73 5.61 25.85
CA ASN A 87 -14.68 4.16 26.02
C ASN A 87 -13.58 3.48 25.20
N VAL A 88 -12.65 4.22 24.59
CA VAL A 88 -11.62 3.66 23.73
C VAL A 88 -10.22 3.91 24.27
N GLN A 89 -9.37 2.90 24.17
CA GLN A 89 -7.93 2.97 24.33
C GLN A 89 -7.26 2.55 23.03
N VAL A 90 -6.27 3.32 22.56
CA VAL A 90 -5.50 3.02 21.35
C VAL A 90 -4.12 2.51 21.74
N LEU A 91 -3.74 1.35 21.23
CA LEU A 91 -2.43 0.75 21.45
C LEU A 91 -1.66 0.65 20.12
N LEU A 92 -0.40 1.07 20.15
CA LEU A 92 0.54 0.86 19.05
C LEU A 92 1.22 -0.49 19.22
N GLY A 93 1.10 -1.38 18.23
CA GLY A 93 1.80 -2.65 18.21
C GLY A 93 1.18 -3.63 17.23
N GLU A 94 1.89 -4.72 17.01
CA GLU A 94 1.47 -5.75 16.07
C GLU A 94 0.84 -6.94 16.80
N VAL A 95 -0.33 -7.37 16.32
CA VAL A 95 -0.94 -8.64 16.72
C VAL A 95 -0.31 -9.71 15.85
N THR A 96 0.45 -10.60 16.47
CA THR A 96 1.21 -11.65 15.79
C THR A 96 0.52 -13.01 15.81
N GLY A 97 -0.43 -13.20 16.76
CA GLY A 97 -1.15 -14.44 16.92
C GLY A 97 -2.46 -14.27 17.69
N LEU A 98 -3.26 -15.32 17.66
CA LEU A 98 -4.48 -15.41 18.44
C LEU A 98 -4.78 -16.87 18.83
N ASP A 99 -5.41 -17.03 19.99
CA ASP A 99 -6.03 -18.28 20.46
C ASP A 99 -7.52 -18.00 20.66
N ALA A 100 -8.31 -18.30 19.62
CA ALA A 100 -9.72 -17.99 19.62
C ALA A 100 -10.51 -18.80 20.67
N LYS A 101 -10.07 -20.03 21.01
CA LYS A 101 -10.72 -20.86 22.04
C LYS A 101 -10.59 -20.28 23.44
N LYS A 102 -9.47 -19.58 23.71
CA LYS A 102 -9.24 -18.91 24.99
C LYS A 102 -9.63 -17.44 24.95
N GLN A 103 -10.10 -16.93 23.80
CA GLN A 103 -10.38 -15.51 23.58
C GLN A 103 -9.15 -14.61 23.88
N HIS A 104 -7.97 -15.02 23.38
CA HIS A 104 -6.72 -14.33 23.57
C HIS A 104 -6.14 -13.87 22.23
N ILE A 105 -5.50 -12.68 22.23
CA ILE A 105 -4.61 -12.25 21.16
C ILE A 105 -3.20 -12.04 21.71
N ASN A 106 -2.20 -12.37 20.88
CA ASN A 106 -0.80 -12.09 21.16
C ASN A 106 -0.43 -10.73 20.56
N PHE A 107 0.03 -9.83 21.40
CA PHE A 107 0.30 -8.44 21.08
C PHE A 107 1.62 -8.01 21.70
N SER A 108 2.65 -7.76 20.90
CA SER A 108 3.97 -7.28 21.38
C SER A 108 4.48 -8.02 22.63
N GLU A 109 4.55 -9.36 22.55
CA GLU A 109 4.96 -10.27 23.65
C GLU A 109 4.00 -10.33 24.85
N LYS A 110 2.82 -9.72 24.74
CA LYS A 110 1.78 -9.71 25.75
C LYS A 110 0.56 -10.48 25.25
N VAL A 111 -0.28 -10.91 26.17
CA VAL A 111 -1.58 -11.52 25.90
C VAL A 111 -2.67 -10.56 26.34
N LEU A 112 -3.62 -10.29 25.47
CA LEU A 112 -4.80 -9.51 25.76
C LEU A 112 -6.06 -10.38 25.55
N THR A 113 -6.96 -10.36 26.54
CA THR A 113 -8.25 -11.06 26.48
C THR A 113 -9.33 -10.18 25.86
N TYR A 114 -10.35 -10.80 25.28
CA TYR A 114 -11.50 -10.11 24.70
C TYR A 114 -12.81 -10.87 24.97
N ASP A 115 -13.91 -10.16 25.01
CA ASP A 115 -15.26 -10.70 24.91
C ASP A 115 -15.74 -10.69 23.47
N HIS A 116 -15.36 -9.64 22.69
CA HIS A 116 -15.58 -9.53 21.25
C HIS A 116 -14.30 -9.12 20.53
N LEU A 117 -14.04 -9.79 19.41
CA LEU A 117 -12.88 -9.51 18.56
C LEU A 117 -13.34 -9.03 17.18
N VAL A 118 -12.80 -7.90 16.71
CA VAL A 118 -12.98 -7.41 15.34
C VAL A 118 -11.64 -7.42 14.62
N LEU A 119 -11.48 -8.34 13.67
CA LEU A 119 -10.29 -8.41 12.81
C LEU A 119 -10.50 -7.52 11.57
N ALA A 120 -9.80 -6.39 11.52
CA ALA A 120 -9.88 -5.36 10.49
C ALA A 120 -8.51 -5.07 9.84
N THR A 121 -7.63 -6.08 9.76
CA THR A 121 -6.22 -5.94 9.38
C THR A 121 -5.97 -5.81 7.89
N GLY A 122 -7.01 -5.90 7.06
CA GLY A 122 -6.94 -5.62 5.64
C GLY A 122 -6.07 -6.61 4.84
N SER A 123 -5.33 -6.08 3.87
CA SER A 123 -4.48 -6.84 2.95
C SER A 123 -3.12 -6.19 2.76
N GLY A 124 -2.13 -7.02 2.44
CA GLY A 124 -0.79 -6.62 2.01
C GLY A 124 -0.57 -6.84 0.51
N SER A 125 0.62 -6.53 0.01
CA SER A 125 1.04 -6.80 -1.36
C SER A 125 1.51 -8.25 -1.52
N THR A 126 1.40 -8.79 -2.74
CA THR A 126 1.97 -10.09 -3.11
C THR A 126 2.74 -9.98 -4.42
N TYR A 127 3.83 -10.73 -4.49
CA TYR A 127 4.64 -10.87 -5.72
C TYR A 127 4.42 -12.25 -6.37
N PHE A 128 3.33 -12.93 -6.01
CA PHE A 128 2.93 -14.24 -6.57
C PHE A 128 4.00 -15.34 -6.45
N GLY A 129 4.74 -15.34 -5.35
CA GLY A 129 5.80 -16.31 -5.08
C GLY A 129 7.22 -15.76 -5.27
N HIS A 130 7.36 -14.55 -5.79
CA HIS A 130 8.63 -13.87 -6.06
C HIS A 130 8.87 -12.72 -5.08
N GLU A 131 8.87 -13.03 -3.79
CA GLU A 131 9.00 -11.99 -2.75
C GLU A 131 10.36 -11.25 -2.81
N GLU A 132 11.38 -11.83 -3.44
CA GLU A 132 12.67 -11.21 -3.73
C GLU A 132 12.56 -9.95 -4.62
N TRP A 133 11.52 -9.86 -5.46
CA TRP A 133 11.30 -8.69 -6.32
C TRP A 133 10.96 -7.43 -5.53
N ARG A 134 10.57 -7.56 -4.27
CA ARG A 134 10.25 -6.44 -3.37
C ARG A 134 11.40 -5.43 -3.29
N THR A 135 12.63 -5.89 -3.30
CA THR A 135 13.83 -5.05 -3.26
C THR A 135 13.94 -4.14 -4.48
N PHE A 136 13.54 -4.64 -5.65
CA PHE A 136 13.66 -3.92 -6.91
C PHE A 136 12.42 -3.09 -7.25
N ALA A 137 11.25 -3.62 -6.93
CA ALA A 137 9.96 -3.02 -7.26
C ALA A 137 9.12 -2.78 -5.99
N PRO A 138 9.28 -1.65 -5.29
CA PRO A 138 8.46 -1.33 -4.13
C PRO A 138 6.98 -1.35 -4.49
N PRO A 139 6.13 -1.93 -3.64
CA PRO A 139 4.70 -1.98 -3.90
C PRO A 139 4.02 -0.67 -3.51
N MET A 140 2.81 -0.40 -4.03
CA MET A 140 2.01 0.78 -3.70
C MET A 140 0.89 0.40 -2.70
N LYS A 141 1.21 0.22 -1.41
CA LYS A 141 0.20 -0.23 -0.43
C LYS A 141 0.22 0.53 0.89
N ILE A 142 1.37 0.98 1.36
CA ILE A 142 1.55 1.68 2.64
C ILE A 142 2.29 3.00 2.43
N LEU A 143 2.31 3.85 3.44
CA LEU A 143 2.90 5.20 3.34
C LEU A 143 4.39 5.15 3.03
N GLU A 144 5.11 4.24 3.68
CA GLU A 144 6.54 4.03 3.52
C GLU A 144 6.89 3.61 2.07
N HIS A 145 6.05 2.79 1.43
CA HIS A 145 6.21 2.43 0.03
C HIS A 145 6.11 3.64 -0.90
N ALA A 146 5.13 4.51 -0.66
CA ALA A 146 4.96 5.72 -1.45
C ALA A 146 6.14 6.69 -1.29
N GLN A 147 6.68 6.81 -0.07
CA GLN A 147 7.86 7.62 0.18
C GLN A 147 9.11 7.04 -0.50
N GLU A 148 9.28 5.72 -0.50
CA GLU A 148 10.38 5.06 -1.21
C GLU A 148 10.25 5.22 -2.73
N ILE A 149 9.05 5.06 -3.30
CA ILE A 149 8.81 5.30 -4.72
C ILE A 149 9.15 6.75 -5.07
N ARG A 150 8.69 7.72 -4.27
CA ARG A 150 9.03 9.13 -4.46
C ARG A 150 10.54 9.35 -4.46
N ARG A 151 11.23 8.75 -3.51
CA ARG A 151 12.68 8.86 -3.39
C ARG A 151 13.39 8.30 -4.63
N ARG A 152 12.98 7.13 -5.14
CA ARG A 152 13.55 6.53 -6.35
C ARG A 152 13.32 7.41 -7.59
N LEU A 153 12.10 7.88 -7.78
CA LEU A 153 11.76 8.75 -8.90
C LEU A 153 12.60 10.04 -8.90
N LEU A 154 12.65 10.73 -7.76
CA LEU A 154 13.40 11.98 -7.65
C LEU A 154 14.91 11.75 -7.75
N MET A 155 15.46 10.71 -7.10
CA MET A 155 16.89 10.39 -7.18
C MET A 155 17.31 10.04 -8.61
N ALA A 156 16.48 9.31 -9.35
CA ALA A 156 16.74 8.99 -10.73
C ALA A 156 16.80 10.26 -11.61
N MET A 157 15.92 11.25 -11.35
CA MET A 157 15.95 12.54 -12.05
C MET A 157 17.22 13.35 -11.70
N GLU A 158 17.60 13.43 -10.41
CA GLU A 158 18.82 14.12 -9.98
C GLU A 158 20.08 13.50 -10.57
N GLN A 159 20.14 12.19 -10.67
CA GLN A 159 21.27 11.50 -11.31
C GLN A 159 21.27 11.69 -12.82
N ALA A 160 20.10 11.67 -13.46
CA ALA A 160 19.97 11.92 -14.88
C ALA A 160 20.45 13.34 -15.27
N GLU A 161 20.17 14.36 -14.42
CA GLU A 161 20.64 15.73 -14.63
C GLU A 161 22.17 15.83 -14.67
N GLN A 162 22.86 15.00 -13.89
CA GLN A 162 24.33 14.98 -13.77
C GLN A 162 24.99 14.04 -14.78
N THR A 163 24.24 13.20 -15.49
CA THR A 163 24.77 12.17 -16.38
C THR A 163 24.95 12.70 -17.80
N PRO A 164 26.18 12.72 -18.35
CA PRO A 164 26.41 13.22 -19.68
C PRO A 164 25.98 12.25 -20.79
N ASP A 165 25.99 10.94 -20.53
CA ASP A 165 25.62 9.90 -21.50
C ASP A 165 24.10 9.88 -21.75
N PRO A 166 23.64 10.10 -23.01
CA PRO A 166 22.22 10.09 -23.33
C PRO A 166 21.53 8.74 -23.08
N ALA A 167 22.23 7.62 -23.24
CA ALA A 167 21.67 6.30 -23.04
C ALA A 167 21.44 6.02 -21.55
N ALA A 168 22.40 6.39 -20.70
CA ALA A 168 22.26 6.31 -19.25
C ALA A 168 21.16 7.27 -18.73
N ARG A 169 21.03 8.47 -19.32
CA ARG A 169 19.91 9.37 -19.01
C ARG A 169 18.57 8.73 -19.33
N LYS A 170 18.42 8.15 -20.51
CA LYS A 170 17.18 7.46 -20.91
C LYS A 170 16.84 6.31 -19.98
N PHE A 171 17.82 5.51 -19.56
CA PHE A 171 17.65 4.47 -18.55
C PHE A 171 17.11 5.04 -17.24
N LEU A 172 17.72 6.11 -16.72
CA LEU A 172 17.30 6.79 -15.48
C LEU A 172 15.89 7.39 -15.58
N GLN A 173 15.48 7.82 -16.76
CA GLN A 173 14.14 8.37 -17.03
C GLN A 173 13.11 7.31 -17.43
N THR A 174 13.47 6.01 -17.39
CA THR A 174 12.53 4.92 -17.68
C THR A 174 11.92 4.39 -16.38
N VAL A 175 10.59 4.34 -16.35
CA VAL A 175 9.78 3.82 -15.21
C VAL A 175 8.87 2.71 -15.70
N VAL A 176 8.94 1.57 -15.05
CA VAL A 176 8.05 0.42 -15.29
C VAL A 176 7.05 0.32 -14.16
N ILE A 177 5.76 0.21 -14.49
CA ILE A 177 4.65 0.01 -13.54
C ILE A 177 4.00 -1.33 -13.85
N VAL A 178 4.06 -2.26 -12.89
CA VAL A 178 3.48 -3.59 -13.04
C VAL A 178 2.07 -3.62 -12.47
N GLY A 179 1.08 -3.79 -13.35
CA GLY A 179 -0.35 -3.83 -13.05
C GLY A 179 -1.12 -2.65 -13.64
N GLY A 180 -2.10 -2.93 -14.51
CA GLY A 180 -2.97 -1.96 -15.21
C GLY A 180 -4.32 -1.74 -14.50
N GLY A 181 -4.41 -2.02 -13.19
CA GLY A 181 -5.57 -1.68 -12.35
C GLY A 181 -5.61 -0.19 -11.98
N PRO A 182 -6.58 0.23 -11.14
CA PRO A 182 -6.71 1.65 -10.75
C PRO A 182 -5.41 2.26 -10.24
N THR A 183 -4.74 1.62 -9.29
CA THR A 183 -3.47 2.12 -8.72
C THR A 183 -2.36 2.26 -9.77
N GLY A 184 -2.26 1.30 -10.72
CA GLY A 184 -1.26 1.38 -11.79
C GLY A 184 -1.54 2.52 -12.76
N CYS A 185 -2.80 2.73 -13.14
CA CYS A 185 -3.20 3.84 -14.00
C CYS A 185 -2.96 5.20 -13.34
N GLU A 186 -3.33 5.33 -12.06
CA GLU A 186 -3.09 6.53 -11.24
C GLU A 186 -1.59 6.84 -11.12
N MET A 187 -0.79 5.81 -10.84
CA MET A 187 0.67 5.96 -10.79
C MET A 187 1.25 6.37 -12.14
N ALA A 188 0.79 5.76 -13.25
CA ALA A 188 1.29 6.06 -14.59
C ALA A 188 1.02 7.51 -14.98
N GLY A 189 -0.20 7.99 -14.80
CA GLY A 189 -0.58 9.36 -15.08
C GLY A 189 0.18 10.36 -14.20
N ALA A 190 0.22 10.11 -12.89
CA ALA A 190 0.89 11.00 -11.95
C ALA A 190 2.42 11.02 -12.12
N THR A 191 3.04 9.89 -12.52
CA THR A 191 4.46 9.81 -12.82
C THR A 191 4.77 10.55 -14.13
N SER A 192 3.96 10.37 -15.17
CA SER A 192 4.11 11.12 -16.42
C SER A 192 4.03 12.63 -16.20
N GLU A 193 3.04 13.07 -15.43
CA GLU A 193 2.89 14.48 -15.09
C GLU A 193 4.08 14.99 -14.26
N LEU A 194 4.56 14.25 -13.26
CA LEU A 194 5.74 14.59 -12.48
C LEU A 194 6.94 14.81 -13.38
N MET A 195 7.30 13.81 -14.18
CA MET A 195 8.51 13.83 -15.00
C MET A 195 8.46 14.96 -16.05
N ARG A 196 7.35 15.11 -16.74
CA ARG A 196 7.21 16.15 -17.79
C ARG A 196 7.23 17.56 -17.22
N ASN A 197 6.53 17.80 -16.11
CA ASN A 197 6.41 19.15 -15.55
C ASN A 197 7.67 19.56 -14.77
N ALA A 198 8.22 18.68 -13.93
CA ALA A 198 9.43 18.95 -13.16
C ALA A 198 10.64 19.12 -14.10
N MET A 199 10.82 18.23 -15.07
CA MET A 199 11.93 18.30 -16.02
C MET A 199 11.93 19.61 -16.81
N ARG A 200 10.78 20.08 -17.28
CA ARG A 200 10.69 21.34 -18.02
C ARG A 200 11.02 22.57 -17.21
N ARG A 201 10.78 22.55 -15.91
CA ARG A 201 10.88 23.75 -15.05
C ARG A 201 12.11 23.78 -14.17
N GLU A 202 12.49 22.63 -13.63
CA GLU A 202 13.45 22.53 -12.55
C GLU A 202 14.79 21.98 -13.03
N PHE A 203 14.79 21.10 -14.05
CA PHE A 203 15.98 20.47 -14.59
C PHE A 203 16.39 21.13 -15.91
N LYS A 204 17.69 21.28 -16.15
CA LYS A 204 18.24 21.98 -17.33
C LYS A 204 18.78 21.05 -18.38
N GLN A 205 19.23 19.86 -17.98
CA GLN A 205 19.83 18.87 -18.87
C GLN A 205 18.85 17.79 -19.33
N LEU A 206 17.68 17.70 -18.66
CA LEU A 206 16.70 16.67 -18.96
C LEU A 206 15.71 17.11 -20.03
N ASN A 207 15.48 16.20 -20.98
CA ASN A 207 14.41 16.35 -21.96
C ASN A 207 13.21 15.48 -21.52
N PRO A 208 12.04 16.08 -21.28
CA PRO A 208 10.84 15.31 -20.94
C PRO A 208 10.43 14.25 -21.97
N ASP A 209 10.78 14.47 -23.24
CA ASP A 209 10.46 13.55 -24.34
C ASP A 209 11.31 12.27 -24.33
N ASP A 210 12.42 12.27 -23.57
CA ASP A 210 13.25 11.07 -23.35
C ASP A 210 12.69 10.19 -22.21
N SER A 211 11.69 10.69 -21.46
CA SER A 211 11.05 9.93 -20.39
C SER A 211 10.16 8.83 -20.95
N ARG A 212 10.28 7.65 -20.37
CA ARG A 212 9.54 6.47 -20.79
C ARG A 212 8.81 5.85 -19.62
N ILE A 213 7.48 5.78 -19.69
CA ILE A 213 6.65 5.18 -18.64
C ILE A 213 5.87 4.04 -19.26
N ILE A 214 6.06 2.84 -18.73
CA ILE A 214 5.53 1.60 -19.30
C ILE A 214 4.65 0.92 -18.27
N VAL A 215 3.38 0.69 -18.59
CA VAL A 215 2.46 -0.13 -17.79
C VAL A 215 2.41 -1.53 -18.36
N ILE A 216 2.74 -2.53 -17.54
CA ILE A 216 2.68 -3.95 -17.91
C ILE A 216 1.45 -4.56 -17.25
N ASP A 217 0.58 -5.20 -18.03
CA ASP A 217 -0.59 -5.92 -17.51
C ASP A 217 -0.80 -7.25 -18.27
N PRO A 218 -1.07 -8.36 -17.56
CA PRO A 218 -1.34 -9.64 -18.20
C PRO A 218 -2.70 -9.69 -18.92
N GLY A 219 -3.54 -8.68 -18.75
CA GLY A 219 -4.80 -8.55 -19.46
C GLY A 219 -4.65 -7.93 -20.84
N ASP A 220 -5.78 -7.71 -21.47
CA ASP A 220 -5.90 -7.14 -22.81
C ASP A 220 -6.28 -5.64 -22.79
N ARG A 221 -6.53 -5.08 -21.62
CA ARG A 221 -6.90 -3.66 -21.43
C ARG A 221 -6.65 -3.20 -20.02
N LEU A 222 -6.54 -1.89 -19.84
CA LEU A 222 -6.47 -1.25 -18.51
C LEU A 222 -7.84 -1.34 -17.79
N LEU A 223 -7.84 -1.21 -16.46
CA LEU A 223 -9.04 -1.09 -15.64
C LEU A 223 -10.10 -2.16 -15.96
N ARG A 224 -9.71 -3.43 -16.09
CA ARG A 224 -10.58 -4.53 -16.51
C ARG A 224 -11.88 -4.68 -15.72
N ALA A 225 -11.89 -4.23 -14.47
CA ALA A 225 -13.09 -4.23 -13.62
C ALA A 225 -14.09 -3.12 -14.00
N MET A 226 -13.69 -2.14 -14.82
CA MET A 226 -14.55 -1.07 -15.29
C MET A 226 -15.16 -1.40 -16.67
N PRO A 227 -16.25 -0.72 -17.06
CA PRO A 227 -16.81 -0.83 -18.41
C PRO A 227 -15.77 -0.53 -19.50
N GLU A 228 -15.85 -1.24 -20.64
CA GLU A 228 -14.90 -1.10 -21.76
C GLU A 228 -14.75 0.33 -22.26
N SER A 229 -15.84 1.10 -22.30
CA SER A 229 -15.81 2.50 -22.73
C SER A 229 -14.95 3.38 -21.80
N LEU A 230 -14.94 3.11 -20.49
CA LEU A 230 -14.08 3.82 -19.53
C LEU A 230 -12.64 3.32 -19.60
N SER A 231 -12.43 2.04 -19.82
CA SER A 231 -11.12 1.45 -20.08
C SER A 231 -10.47 2.08 -21.32
N ALA A 232 -11.19 2.18 -22.44
CA ALA A 232 -10.72 2.82 -23.66
C ALA A 232 -10.43 4.32 -23.46
N SER A 233 -11.26 5.02 -22.70
CA SER A 233 -11.03 6.43 -22.34
C SER A 233 -9.77 6.58 -21.50
N ALA A 234 -9.55 5.68 -20.53
CA ALA A 234 -8.35 5.68 -19.68
C ALA A 234 -7.08 5.44 -20.51
N GLN A 235 -7.12 4.45 -21.41
CA GLN A 235 -6.01 4.15 -22.30
C GLN A 235 -5.65 5.36 -23.18
N LYS A 236 -6.64 5.96 -23.86
CA LYS A 236 -6.43 7.15 -24.69
C LYS A 236 -5.83 8.31 -23.90
N THR A 237 -6.28 8.52 -22.67
CA THR A 237 -5.74 9.58 -21.81
C THR A 237 -4.28 9.30 -21.46
N LEU A 238 -3.95 8.08 -21.02
CA LEU A 238 -2.56 7.73 -20.66
C LEU A 238 -1.62 7.75 -21.88
N GLU A 239 -2.08 7.27 -23.04
CA GLU A 239 -1.32 7.37 -24.29
C GLU A 239 -1.03 8.83 -24.69
N SER A 240 -1.99 9.75 -24.52
CA SER A 240 -1.77 11.18 -24.74
C SER A 240 -0.77 11.81 -23.79
N LEU A 241 -0.56 11.19 -22.62
CA LEU A 241 0.50 11.54 -21.67
C LEU A 241 1.83 10.82 -21.97
N GLY A 242 1.93 10.07 -23.08
CA GLY A 242 3.13 9.34 -23.48
C GLY A 242 3.39 8.08 -22.64
N VAL A 243 2.37 7.54 -21.98
CA VAL A 243 2.46 6.26 -21.28
C VAL A 243 2.31 5.13 -22.28
N GLU A 244 3.28 4.23 -22.30
CA GLU A 244 3.23 2.99 -23.09
C GLU A 244 2.48 1.90 -22.30
N THR A 245 1.72 1.06 -22.99
CA THR A 245 1.03 -0.09 -22.39
C THR A 245 1.48 -1.38 -23.03
N LEU A 246 1.93 -2.34 -22.23
CA LEU A 246 2.30 -3.68 -22.65
C LEU A 246 1.26 -4.67 -22.13
N PHE A 247 0.24 -4.91 -22.95
CA PHE A 247 -0.82 -5.87 -22.66
C PHE A 247 -0.38 -7.31 -22.90
N LYS A 248 -1.09 -8.25 -22.25
CA LYS A 248 -0.77 -9.69 -22.26
C LYS A 248 0.67 -9.97 -21.80
N GLY A 249 1.31 -8.97 -21.16
CA GLY A 249 2.64 -9.05 -20.61
C GLY A 249 2.64 -9.58 -19.18
N ARG A 250 3.45 -10.59 -18.92
CA ARG A 250 3.66 -11.12 -17.57
C ARG A 250 5.14 -11.01 -17.21
N VAL A 251 5.43 -10.35 -16.10
CA VAL A 251 6.80 -10.32 -15.56
C VAL A 251 7.24 -11.76 -15.23
N GLN A 252 8.37 -12.17 -15.78
CA GLN A 252 8.95 -13.50 -15.60
C GLN A 252 10.18 -13.46 -14.70
N SER A 253 10.99 -12.41 -14.82
CA SER A 253 12.13 -12.16 -13.96
C SER A 253 12.36 -10.68 -13.74
N MET A 254 13.05 -10.36 -12.66
CA MET A 254 13.41 -9.00 -12.29
C MET A 254 14.79 -8.99 -11.66
N GLN A 255 15.64 -8.09 -12.12
CA GLN A 255 16.98 -7.85 -11.60
C GLN A 255 17.19 -6.34 -11.43
N PRO A 256 18.26 -5.88 -10.75
CA PRO A 256 18.57 -4.47 -10.66
C PRO A 256 18.64 -3.83 -12.04
N GLY A 257 17.74 -2.87 -12.32
CA GLY A 257 17.71 -2.16 -13.60
C GLY A 257 17.06 -2.90 -14.77
N GLU A 258 16.53 -4.10 -14.58
CA GLU A 258 16.01 -4.90 -15.68
C GLU A 258 14.74 -5.68 -15.28
N VAL A 259 13.77 -5.68 -16.19
CA VAL A 259 12.53 -6.46 -16.07
C VAL A 259 12.35 -7.28 -17.35
N THR A 260 12.26 -8.61 -17.23
CA THR A 260 11.94 -9.50 -18.35
C THR A 260 10.45 -9.80 -18.34
N VAL A 261 9.81 -9.59 -19.48
CA VAL A 261 8.36 -9.73 -19.67
C VAL A 261 8.09 -10.76 -20.76
N GLY A 262 7.36 -11.81 -20.41
CA GLY A 262 6.83 -12.76 -21.40
C GLY A 262 5.57 -12.20 -22.02
N THR A 263 5.51 -12.18 -23.35
CA THR A 263 4.35 -11.78 -24.16
C THR A 263 4.00 -12.91 -25.16
N PRO A 264 2.84 -12.87 -25.80
CA PRO A 264 2.52 -13.83 -26.87
C PRO A 264 3.52 -13.83 -28.04
N ASP A 265 4.20 -12.71 -28.25
CA ASP A 265 5.18 -12.52 -29.35
C ASP A 265 6.61 -12.91 -28.94
N GLY A 266 6.82 -13.36 -27.72
CA GLY A 266 8.10 -13.75 -27.16
C GLY A 266 8.48 -12.98 -25.88
N GLU A 267 9.73 -13.16 -25.45
CA GLU A 267 10.27 -12.43 -24.30
C GLU A 267 10.81 -11.06 -24.71
N GLN A 268 10.54 -10.08 -23.86
CA GLN A 268 11.05 -8.73 -23.99
C GLN A 268 11.73 -8.29 -22.69
N THR A 269 12.97 -7.82 -22.79
CA THR A 269 13.69 -7.24 -21.68
C THR A 269 13.61 -5.72 -21.73
N ILE A 270 13.20 -5.11 -20.60
CA ILE A 270 13.06 -3.67 -20.44
C ILE A 270 14.06 -3.20 -19.40
N GLN A 271 14.93 -2.30 -19.79
CA GLN A 271 15.85 -1.65 -18.86
C GLN A 271 15.21 -0.39 -18.27
N ALA A 272 15.15 -0.31 -16.94
CA ALA A 272 14.52 0.77 -16.23
C ALA A 272 15.15 0.98 -14.85
N ALA A 273 15.43 2.23 -14.50
CA ALA A 273 15.97 2.58 -13.21
C ALA A 273 14.92 2.44 -12.07
N THR A 274 13.65 2.62 -12.41
CA THR A 274 12.56 2.55 -11.42
C THR A 274 11.50 1.56 -11.87
N VAL A 275 11.20 0.61 -11.00
CA VAL A 275 10.08 -0.34 -11.15
C VAL A 275 9.13 -0.16 -9.99
N ILE A 276 7.82 -0.10 -10.26
CA ILE A 276 6.77 0.08 -9.26
C ILE A 276 5.79 -1.09 -9.35
N TRP A 277 5.54 -1.75 -8.23
CA TRP A 277 4.64 -2.89 -8.17
C TRP A 277 3.24 -2.48 -7.70
N THR A 278 2.26 -2.55 -8.59
CA THR A 278 0.86 -2.24 -8.28
C THR A 278 -0.05 -3.45 -8.44
N ALA A 279 0.52 -4.61 -8.78
CA ALA A 279 -0.18 -5.85 -9.02
C ALA A 279 -0.30 -6.68 -7.74
N GLY A 280 -1.50 -7.23 -7.52
CA GLY A 280 -1.74 -8.26 -6.52
C GLY A 280 -1.79 -7.76 -5.08
N VAL A 281 -2.82 -8.24 -4.38
CA VAL A 281 -2.99 -8.08 -2.93
C VAL A 281 -3.26 -9.45 -2.31
N ARG A 282 -2.82 -9.65 -1.07
CA ARG A 282 -3.14 -10.84 -0.28
C ARG A 282 -3.69 -10.42 1.07
N PRO A 283 -4.65 -11.17 1.64
CA PRO A 283 -5.17 -10.91 2.97
C PRO A 283 -4.06 -10.98 4.03
N SER A 284 -4.28 -10.29 5.14
CA SER A 284 -3.41 -10.39 6.31
C SER A 284 -3.23 -11.85 6.77
N HIS A 285 -2.04 -12.18 7.27
CA HIS A 285 -1.74 -13.52 7.82
C HIS A 285 -2.66 -13.93 8.97
N LEU A 286 -3.26 -12.98 9.68
CA LEU A 286 -4.18 -13.27 10.80
C LEU A 286 -5.41 -14.08 10.38
N GLY A 287 -5.81 -14.07 9.10
CA GLY A 287 -6.84 -14.97 8.60
C GLY A 287 -6.42 -16.44 8.68
N LYS A 288 -5.17 -16.75 8.29
CA LYS A 288 -4.60 -18.10 8.43
C LYS A 288 -4.37 -18.48 9.89
N THR A 289 -3.93 -17.53 10.71
CA THR A 289 -3.76 -17.75 12.16
C THR A 289 -5.08 -18.07 12.82
N LEU A 290 -6.15 -17.36 12.45
CA LEU A 290 -7.51 -17.65 12.92
C LEU A 290 -7.95 -19.06 12.49
N ALA A 291 -7.80 -19.40 11.22
CA ALA A 291 -8.15 -20.73 10.70
C ALA A 291 -7.36 -21.88 11.36
N ALA A 292 -6.15 -21.61 11.83
CA ALA A 292 -5.36 -22.58 12.60
C ALA A 292 -5.82 -22.72 14.07
N SER A 293 -6.46 -21.69 14.62
CA SER A 293 -6.97 -21.69 16.00
C SER A 293 -8.36 -22.31 16.12
N ILE A 294 -9.22 -22.07 15.13
CA ILE A 294 -10.58 -22.60 15.04
C ILE A 294 -10.84 -23.10 13.62
N ASP A 295 -11.83 -23.97 13.47
CA ASP A 295 -12.21 -24.50 12.16
C ASP A 295 -13.03 -23.44 11.38
N CYS A 296 -12.34 -22.47 10.77
CA CYS A 296 -12.98 -21.48 9.92
C CYS A 296 -12.50 -21.58 8.46
N GLU A 297 -13.43 -21.40 7.53
CA GLU A 297 -13.18 -21.53 6.11
C GLU A 297 -12.47 -20.29 5.55
N LEU A 298 -11.50 -20.54 4.67
CA LEU A 298 -10.86 -19.50 3.84
C LEU A 298 -11.26 -19.67 2.37
N ASP A 299 -11.43 -18.55 1.67
CA ASP A 299 -11.59 -18.61 0.22
C ASP A 299 -10.24 -18.91 -0.48
N ARG A 300 -10.28 -19.09 -1.82
CA ARG A 300 -9.06 -19.37 -2.61
C ARG A 300 -7.99 -18.27 -2.50
N GLY A 301 -8.39 -17.05 -2.16
CA GLY A 301 -7.48 -15.92 -1.94
C GLY A 301 -6.91 -15.86 -0.51
N GLY A 302 -7.39 -16.72 0.40
CA GLY A 302 -7.00 -16.74 1.81
C GLY A 302 -7.80 -15.78 2.70
N ARG A 303 -8.94 -15.23 2.21
CA ARG A 303 -9.84 -14.40 3.00
C ARG A 303 -10.78 -15.27 3.84
N VAL A 304 -11.07 -14.84 5.05
CA VAL A 304 -12.00 -15.53 5.94
C VAL A 304 -13.43 -15.44 5.41
N ILE A 305 -14.08 -16.57 5.21
CA ILE A 305 -15.51 -16.63 4.85
C ILE A 305 -16.32 -16.29 6.09
N VAL A 306 -17.26 -15.36 5.95
CA VAL A 306 -18.03 -14.82 7.07
C VAL A 306 -19.54 -14.97 6.86
N GLU A 307 -20.29 -14.98 7.95
CA GLU A 307 -21.75 -14.98 8.02
C GLU A 307 -22.33 -13.61 7.63
N PRO A 308 -23.66 -13.47 7.44
CA PRO A 308 -24.30 -12.20 7.07
C PRO A 308 -24.05 -11.03 8.02
N ASP A 309 -23.69 -11.30 9.26
CA ASP A 309 -23.34 -10.32 10.29
C ASP A 309 -21.82 -10.13 10.45
N PHE A 310 -21.03 -10.64 9.50
CA PHE A 310 -19.56 -10.67 9.51
C PHE A 310 -18.95 -11.52 10.63
N SER A 311 -19.72 -12.34 11.33
CA SER A 311 -19.16 -13.29 12.29
C SER A 311 -18.49 -14.45 11.57
N VAL A 312 -17.59 -15.12 12.28
CA VAL A 312 -17.08 -16.42 11.91
C VAL A 312 -18.11 -17.46 12.30
N LYS A 313 -18.34 -18.46 11.47
CA LYS A 313 -19.29 -19.55 11.74
C LYS A 313 -18.98 -20.20 13.09
N ASP A 314 -19.99 -20.43 13.90
CA ASP A 314 -19.93 -20.99 15.26
C ASP A 314 -19.13 -20.14 16.28
N HIS A 315 -18.66 -18.95 15.88
CA HIS A 315 -17.90 -18.00 16.69
C HIS A 315 -18.49 -16.57 16.59
N PRO A 316 -19.70 -16.35 17.16
CA PRO A 316 -20.38 -15.06 17.06
C PRO A 316 -19.67 -13.91 17.76
N GLU A 317 -18.70 -14.19 18.62
CA GLU A 317 -17.85 -13.20 19.29
C GLU A 317 -16.72 -12.67 18.39
N ILE A 318 -16.41 -13.34 17.26
CA ILE A 318 -15.33 -12.95 16.32
C ILE A 318 -15.95 -12.41 15.04
N ARG A 319 -15.62 -11.17 14.69
CA ARG A 319 -16.02 -10.50 13.46
C ARG A 319 -14.79 -10.26 12.57
N VAL A 320 -14.95 -10.49 11.26
CA VAL A 320 -13.87 -10.20 10.29
C VAL A 320 -14.39 -9.27 9.21
N VAL A 321 -13.71 -8.14 8.99
CA VAL A 321 -14.16 -7.06 8.09
C VAL A 321 -13.06 -6.54 7.17
N GLY A 322 -13.45 -5.85 6.11
CA GLY A 322 -12.54 -5.27 5.11
C GLY A 322 -11.89 -6.33 4.21
N ASP A 323 -10.68 -6.05 3.72
CA ASP A 323 -10.02 -6.91 2.73
C ASP A 323 -9.64 -8.31 3.25
N LEU A 324 -9.71 -8.51 4.57
CA LEU A 324 -9.47 -9.81 5.21
C LEU A 324 -10.67 -10.75 5.07
N CYS A 325 -11.88 -10.24 4.89
CA CYS A 325 -13.09 -11.06 4.82
C CYS A 325 -13.53 -11.38 3.38
N SER A 326 -14.18 -12.53 3.22
CA SER A 326 -14.92 -12.93 2.03
C SER A 326 -16.41 -12.93 2.35
N TYR A 327 -17.05 -11.76 2.19
CA TYR A 327 -18.48 -11.57 2.40
C TYR A 327 -19.23 -11.79 1.09
N LYS A 328 -19.96 -12.89 0.96
CA LYS A 328 -20.67 -13.30 -0.27
C LYS A 328 -22.18 -13.06 -0.25
N HIS A 329 -22.70 -12.50 0.82
CA HIS A 329 -24.15 -12.27 1.01
C HIS A 329 -24.63 -10.99 0.30
N THR A 330 -24.12 -10.76 -0.91
CA THR A 330 -24.53 -9.68 -1.80
C THR A 330 -25.67 -10.14 -2.72
N SER A 331 -26.41 -9.21 -3.28
CA SER A 331 -27.46 -9.52 -4.25
C SER A 331 -26.95 -10.24 -5.51
N THR A 332 -25.65 -10.10 -5.81
CA THR A 332 -25.01 -10.75 -6.98
C THR A 332 -24.37 -12.10 -6.64
N GLY A 333 -24.30 -12.48 -5.36
CA GLY A 333 -23.55 -13.65 -4.89
C GLY A 333 -22.03 -13.51 -4.98
N ASN A 334 -21.53 -12.41 -5.54
CA ASN A 334 -20.11 -12.11 -5.60
C ASN A 334 -19.61 -11.57 -4.24
N PRO A 335 -18.35 -11.84 -3.85
CA PRO A 335 -17.80 -11.26 -2.64
C PRO A 335 -17.68 -9.74 -2.77
N LEU A 336 -17.77 -9.02 -1.63
CA LEU A 336 -17.48 -7.59 -1.59
C LEU A 336 -16.09 -7.30 -2.16
N PRO A 337 -15.93 -6.24 -2.97
CA PRO A 337 -14.63 -5.84 -3.48
C PRO A 337 -13.74 -5.29 -2.36
N GLY A 338 -12.42 -5.54 -2.47
CA GLY A 338 -11.41 -5.03 -1.53
C GLY A 338 -11.15 -3.54 -1.76
N MET A 339 -12.06 -2.69 -1.29
CA MET A 339 -12.03 -1.24 -1.43
C MET A 339 -12.40 -0.54 -0.13
N ALA A 340 -12.06 0.74 -0.01
CA ALA A 340 -12.34 1.57 1.17
C ALA A 340 -13.84 1.67 1.49
N GLY A 341 -14.71 1.80 0.47
CA GLY A 341 -16.16 1.93 0.63
C GLY A 341 -16.80 0.74 1.37
N PRO A 342 -16.67 -0.50 0.85
CA PRO A 342 -17.15 -1.71 1.54
C PRO A 342 -16.55 -1.88 2.94
N ALA A 343 -15.23 -1.65 3.10
CA ALA A 343 -14.57 -1.77 4.39
C ALA A 343 -15.14 -0.80 5.44
N THR A 344 -15.38 0.46 5.05
CA THR A 344 -15.98 1.50 5.89
C THR A 344 -17.41 1.11 6.32
N GLN A 345 -18.23 0.64 5.37
CA GLN A 345 -19.62 0.26 5.65
C GLN A 345 -19.69 -1.00 6.54
N ALA A 346 -18.85 -2.01 6.26
CA ALA A 346 -18.78 -3.22 7.06
C ALA A 346 -18.35 -2.93 8.51
N GLY A 347 -17.30 -2.11 8.70
CA GLY A 347 -16.86 -1.72 10.03
C GLY A 347 -17.94 -0.97 10.82
N GLY A 348 -18.59 0.02 10.19
CA GLY A 348 -19.69 0.75 10.81
C GLY A 348 -20.90 -0.14 11.17
N PHE A 349 -21.20 -1.11 10.31
CA PHE A 349 -22.25 -2.10 10.58
C PHE A 349 -21.89 -2.98 11.79
N VAL A 350 -20.69 -3.57 11.79
CA VAL A 350 -20.24 -4.47 12.87
C VAL A 350 -20.25 -3.76 14.22
N GLY A 351 -19.79 -2.50 14.28
CA GLY A 351 -19.87 -1.73 15.52
C GLY A 351 -21.30 -1.53 16.00
N LYS A 352 -22.24 -1.21 15.11
CA LYS A 352 -23.67 -1.08 15.44
C LYS A 352 -24.29 -2.41 15.85
N ASP A 353 -23.91 -3.51 15.23
CA ASP A 353 -24.41 -4.85 15.55
C ASP A 353 -23.97 -5.28 16.94
N ILE A 354 -22.69 -5.09 17.29
CA ILE A 354 -22.17 -5.36 18.63
C ILE A 354 -22.88 -4.47 19.66
N ALA A 355 -23.07 -3.18 19.38
CA ALA A 355 -23.80 -2.28 20.28
C ALA A 355 -25.25 -2.73 20.51
N ALA A 356 -25.92 -3.22 19.46
CA ALA A 356 -27.29 -3.75 19.56
C ALA A 356 -27.34 -5.04 20.41
N ILE A 357 -26.35 -5.93 20.27
CA ILE A 357 -26.21 -7.13 21.09
C ILE A 357 -26.08 -6.74 22.58
N MET A 358 -25.18 -5.78 22.88
CA MET A 358 -24.94 -5.33 24.26
C MET A 358 -26.17 -4.70 24.93
N SER A 359 -26.94 -3.94 24.13
CA SER A 359 -28.15 -3.27 24.65
C SER A 359 -29.43 -4.12 24.59
N GLY A 360 -29.37 -5.34 24.04
CA GLY A 360 -30.55 -6.17 23.78
C GLY A 360 -31.51 -5.58 22.76
N SER A 361 -31.03 -4.66 21.91
CA SER A 361 -31.83 -4.00 20.88
C SER A 361 -31.93 -4.84 19.60
N ASN A 362 -32.84 -4.46 18.70
CA ASN A 362 -32.93 -5.11 17.40
C ASN A 362 -31.61 -4.95 16.59
N ARG A 363 -31.07 -6.08 16.14
CA ARG A 363 -29.85 -6.12 15.36
C ARG A 363 -30.10 -5.56 13.94
N PRO A 364 -29.18 -4.74 13.41
CA PRO A 364 -29.28 -4.22 12.05
C PRO A 364 -29.05 -5.34 11.00
N ASN A 365 -29.52 -5.11 9.78
CA ASN A 365 -29.17 -5.94 8.62
C ASN A 365 -28.17 -5.20 7.74
N PHE A 366 -27.10 -5.86 7.33
CA PHE A 366 -26.13 -5.26 6.44
C PHE A 366 -26.69 -5.14 5.01
N LYS A 367 -26.61 -3.94 4.47
CA LYS A 367 -26.89 -3.66 3.05
C LYS A 367 -25.74 -2.85 2.50
N TRP A 368 -24.99 -3.45 1.58
CA TRP A 368 -23.91 -2.74 0.91
C TRP A 368 -24.49 -1.74 -0.10
N PHE A 369 -24.04 -0.50 0.00
CA PHE A 369 -24.28 0.54 -0.98
C PHE A 369 -23.05 0.71 -1.85
N ASP A 370 -23.18 0.43 -3.15
CA ASP A 370 -22.10 0.60 -4.11
C ASP A 370 -21.98 2.06 -4.52
N PHE A 371 -20.88 2.69 -4.18
CA PHE A 371 -20.55 4.05 -4.61
C PHE A 371 -19.94 4.10 -6.01
N GLY A 372 -19.74 2.94 -6.66
CA GLY A 372 -19.10 2.82 -7.96
C GLY A 372 -17.57 2.72 -7.87
N SER A 373 -16.93 2.84 -9.03
CA SER A 373 -15.49 2.74 -9.20
C SER A 373 -14.97 3.96 -9.95
N MET A 374 -13.77 4.43 -9.59
CA MET A 374 -13.15 5.59 -10.24
C MET A 374 -11.62 5.48 -10.21
N ALA A 375 -10.97 6.09 -11.19
CA ALA A 375 -9.51 6.22 -11.25
C ALA A 375 -9.13 7.55 -11.89
N VAL A 376 -8.22 8.29 -11.28
CA VAL A 376 -7.66 9.51 -11.85
C VAL A 376 -6.51 9.14 -12.79
N LEU A 377 -6.40 9.86 -13.88
CA LEU A 377 -5.44 9.56 -14.96
C LEU A 377 -4.50 10.72 -15.22
N ASP A 378 -4.94 11.91 -14.89
CA ASP A 378 -4.20 13.16 -15.06
C ASP A 378 -4.68 14.17 -14.01
N ARG A 379 -4.00 15.29 -13.91
CA ARG A 379 -4.31 16.38 -12.97
C ARG A 379 -5.78 16.85 -13.01
N VAL A 380 -6.42 16.78 -14.17
CA VAL A 380 -7.81 17.21 -14.40
C VAL A 380 -8.60 16.18 -15.21
N ALA A 381 -8.16 14.93 -15.28
CA ALA A 381 -8.86 13.87 -15.99
C ALA A 381 -8.96 12.59 -15.15
N ALA A 382 -10.15 12.03 -15.08
CA ALA A 382 -10.42 10.76 -14.43
C ALA A 382 -11.51 9.99 -15.20
N VAL A 383 -11.64 8.72 -14.88
CA VAL A 383 -12.79 7.88 -15.26
C VAL A 383 -13.55 7.50 -14.00
N ALA A 384 -14.87 7.52 -14.08
CA ALA A 384 -15.74 7.11 -12.98
C ALA A 384 -16.98 6.41 -13.51
N ASP A 385 -17.35 5.32 -12.85
CA ASP A 385 -18.63 4.63 -13.03
C ASP A 385 -19.40 4.71 -11.71
N LEU A 386 -20.44 5.51 -11.66
CA LEU A 386 -21.33 5.63 -10.51
C LEU A 386 -22.60 4.85 -10.77
N ARG A 387 -22.57 3.53 -10.58
CA ARG A 387 -23.72 2.65 -10.73
C ARG A 387 -24.35 2.74 -12.13
N GLY A 388 -23.49 2.76 -13.17
CA GLY A 388 -23.90 2.84 -14.59
C GLY A 388 -23.83 4.24 -15.19
N PHE A 389 -23.76 5.31 -14.37
CA PHE A 389 -23.46 6.66 -14.86
C PHE A 389 -21.96 6.81 -15.06
N LYS A 390 -21.54 6.92 -16.32
CA LYS A 390 -20.14 6.94 -16.71
C LYS A 390 -19.66 8.36 -16.96
N PHE A 391 -18.56 8.71 -16.34
CA PHE A 391 -17.91 10.02 -16.50
C PHE A 391 -16.46 9.80 -16.94
N SER A 392 -15.96 10.66 -17.82
CA SER A 392 -14.56 10.67 -18.24
C SER A 392 -14.03 12.10 -18.39
N GLY A 393 -12.70 12.29 -18.40
CA GLY A 393 -12.08 13.60 -18.49
C GLY A 393 -12.36 14.47 -17.27
N SER A 394 -12.56 15.78 -17.47
CA SER A 394 -12.75 16.74 -16.38
C SER A 394 -14.01 16.53 -15.55
N PRO A 395 -15.17 16.14 -16.13
CA PRO A 395 -16.33 15.74 -15.31
C PRO A 395 -16.04 14.52 -14.44
N GLY A 396 -15.31 13.52 -14.95
CA GLY A 396 -14.87 12.38 -14.18
C GLY A 396 -13.95 12.80 -13.01
N TRP A 397 -13.06 13.74 -13.26
CA TRP A 397 -12.19 14.29 -12.23
C TRP A 397 -12.96 15.04 -11.13
N ALA A 398 -13.95 15.85 -11.49
CA ALA A 398 -14.78 16.55 -10.50
C ALA A 398 -15.54 15.57 -9.59
N VAL A 399 -16.10 14.50 -10.15
CA VAL A 399 -16.75 13.41 -9.40
C VAL A 399 -15.74 12.72 -8.49
N TRP A 400 -14.57 12.36 -9.01
CA TRP A 400 -13.49 11.73 -8.26
C TRP A 400 -13.04 12.62 -7.08
N ALA A 401 -12.79 13.91 -7.32
CA ALA A 401 -12.35 14.85 -6.30
C ALA A 401 -13.39 15.02 -5.18
N ALA A 402 -14.65 15.21 -5.55
CA ALA A 402 -15.74 15.35 -4.59
C ALA A 402 -15.89 14.10 -3.71
N ALA A 403 -15.82 12.89 -4.30
CA ALA A 403 -15.90 11.63 -3.57
C ALA A 403 -14.74 11.48 -2.60
N HIS A 404 -13.48 11.74 -3.03
CA HIS A 404 -12.31 11.59 -2.19
C HIS A 404 -12.28 12.59 -1.02
N LEU A 405 -12.70 13.84 -1.25
CA LEU A 405 -12.87 14.80 -0.16
C LEU A 405 -13.97 14.39 0.83
N ALA A 406 -15.10 13.85 0.33
CA ALA A 406 -16.19 13.40 1.20
C ALA A 406 -15.77 12.21 2.08
N PHE A 407 -15.01 11.26 1.53
CA PHE A 407 -14.55 10.06 2.27
C PHE A 407 -13.33 10.30 3.14
N MET A 408 -12.61 11.39 3.00
CA MET A 408 -11.47 11.72 3.86
C MET A 408 -11.93 11.84 5.32
N PRO A 409 -11.34 11.08 6.26
CA PRO A 409 -11.84 10.99 7.62
C PRO A 409 -11.63 12.25 8.45
N ASP A 410 -10.59 13.04 8.16
CA ASP A 410 -10.23 14.25 8.89
C ASP A 410 -10.59 15.52 8.14
N ARG A 411 -11.12 16.53 8.88
CA ARG A 411 -11.56 17.81 8.29
C ARG A 411 -10.40 18.69 7.87
N GLU A 412 -9.33 18.72 8.65
CA GLU A 412 -8.14 19.50 8.34
C GLU A 412 -7.52 19.02 7.02
N ASN A 413 -7.35 17.71 6.88
CA ASN A 413 -6.83 17.11 5.67
C ASN A 413 -7.71 17.36 4.44
N ARG A 414 -9.04 17.45 4.60
CA ARG A 414 -9.94 17.82 3.48
C ARG A 414 -9.63 19.19 2.92
N TRP A 415 -9.46 20.20 3.79
CA TRP A 415 -9.14 21.56 3.38
C TRP A 415 -7.73 21.67 2.82
N SER A 416 -6.75 21.01 3.45
CA SER A 416 -5.38 20.95 2.97
C SER A 416 -5.32 20.41 1.54
N LEU A 417 -5.97 19.27 1.29
CA LEU A 417 -6.03 18.64 -0.03
C LEU A 417 -6.71 19.53 -1.07
N LEU A 418 -7.86 20.11 -0.72
CA LEU A 418 -8.57 21.01 -1.64
C LEU A 418 -7.68 22.18 -2.09
N ILE A 419 -7.02 22.82 -1.14
CA ILE A 419 -6.12 23.96 -1.41
C ILE A 419 -4.92 23.49 -2.27
N LYS A 420 -4.32 22.35 -1.93
CA LYS A 420 -3.19 21.79 -2.69
C LYS A 420 -3.57 21.41 -4.11
N TRP A 421 -4.74 20.79 -4.30
CA TRP A 421 -5.23 20.48 -5.65
C TRP A 421 -5.51 21.73 -6.46
N MET A 422 -6.15 22.75 -5.88
CA MET A 422 -6.35 24.04 -6.54
C MET A 422 -5.01 24.67 -6.95
N PHE A 423 -4.03 24.67 -6.04
CA PHE A 423 -2.71 25.21 -6.32
C PHE A 423 -2.00 24.41 -7.43
N ALA A 424 -2.06 23.08 -7.39
CA ALA A 424 -1.46 22.22 -8.40
C ALA A 424 -2.09 22.43 -9.79
N VAL A 425 -3.42 22.62 -9.85
CA VAL A 425 -4.11 22.90 -11.12
C VAL A 425 -3.69 24.25 -11.69
N LEU A 426 -3.57 25.27 -10.85
CA LEU A 426 -3.26 26.65 -11.29
C LEU A 426 -1.76 26.85 -11.58
N SER A 427 -0.87 26.40 -10.68
CA SER A 427 0.57 26.65 -10.77
C SER A 427 1.32 25.56 -11.52
N GLN A 428 0.75 24.36 -11.64
CA GLN A 428 1.41 23.16 -12.14
C GLN A 428 2.65 22.75 -11.30
N GLN A 429 2.75 23.23 -10.07
CA GLN A 429 3.85 22.90 -9.14
C GLN A 429 3.43 21.80 -8.18
N ARG A 430 4.43 21.05 -7.68
CA ARG A 430 4.28 20.01 -6.67
C ARG A 430 5.02 20.44 -5.41
N SER A 431 4.31 20.46 -4.29
CA SER A 431 4.83 21.03 -3.04
C SER A 431 5.70 20.09 -2.22
N SER A 432 5.72 18.80 -2.55
CA SER A 432 6.33 17.76 -1.70
C SER A 432 7.40 16.93 -2.42
N MET A 433 8.14 17.53 -3.35
CA MET A 433 9.26 16.91 -4.08
C MET A 433 10.54 16.90 -3.23
N LEU A 434 10.45 16.41 -2.02
CA LEU A 434 11.58 16.38 -1.09
C LEU A 434 12.21 14.99 -1.07
N LEU A 435 13.53 14.93 -1.29
CA LEU A 435 14.36 13.78 -0.97
C LEU A 435 14.59 13.77 0.54
N THR A 436 13.88 12.91 1.25
CA THR A 436 13.98 12.76 2.70
C THR A 436 14.63 11.44 3.06
N GLY A 437 15.34 11.40 4.17
CA GLY A 437 16.10 10.25 4.64
C GLY A 437 17.59 10.36 4.31
N MET A 438 18.45 9.76 5.13
CA MET A 438 19.89 9.64 4.85
C MET A 438 20.10 8.52 3.82
N PRO A 439 21.13 8.59 2.95
CA PRO A 439 21.43 7.53 1.97
C PRO A 439 21.65 6.14 2.60
N SER A 440 22.01 6.09 3.87
CA SER A 440 22.22 4.86 4.65
C SER A 440 21.02 4.45 5.51
N GLN A 441 19.95 5.25 5.54
CA GLN A 441 18.77 4.90 6.32
C GLN A 441 17.80 4.06 5.46
N HIS A 442 17.69 2.79 5.83
CA HIS A 442 16.65 1.92 5.32
C HIS A 442 15.29 2.42 5.79
N ILE A 443 14.44 2.87 4.88
CA ILE A 443 13.06 3.14 5.18
C ILE A 443 12.33 1.81 5.08
N GLY A 444 12.14 1.16 6.21
CA GLY A 444 11.16 0.11 6.54
C GLY A 444 10.58 -0.79 5.45
N LEU A 445 11.43 -1.33 4.56
CA LEU A 445 11.00 -2.35 3.60
C LEU A 445 11.34 -3.78 4.06
N ASP A 446 11.96 -3.92 5.23
CA ASP A 446 12.66 -5.14 5.67
C ASP A 446 11.76 -6.24 6.22
N SER A 447 10.53 -5.97 6.49
CA SER A 447 9.53 -7.01 6.73
C SER A 447 8.27 -6.68 5.97
N ALA A 448 7.63 -7.68 5.46
CA ALA A 448 6.33 -7.55 4.82
C ALA A 448 5.37 -6.90 5.81
N ASP A 449 5.31 -5.57 5.83
CA ASP A 449 4.39 -4.78 6.65
C ASP A 449 4.83 -4.38 8.08
N ALA A 450 6.10 -4.54 8.50
CA ALA A 450 6.51 -4.05 9.81
C ALA A 450 6.75 -2.53 9.82
N PRO A 451 6.19 -1.79 10.77
CA PRO A 451 6.31 -0.32 10.80
C PRO A 451 7.70 0.18 11.25
N PHE A 452 8.41 -0.55 12.09
CA PHE A 452 9.80 -0.35 12.50
C PHE A 452 10.31 -1.63 13.18
N PRO A 453 11.55 -2.10 12.90
CA PRO A 453 12.16 -3.10 13.75
C PRO A 453 12.42 -2.48 15.13
N MET A 454 11.68 -2.91 16.12
CA MET A 454 11.96 -2.56 17.52
C MET A 454 13.22 -3.27 18.05
N ASN A 455 13.84 -4.15 17.26
CA ASN A 455 15.12 -4.77 17.53
C ASN A 455 15.87 -5.08 16.24
N SER A 456 17.01 -4.45 16.04
CA SER A 456 17.99 -4.76 15.01
C SER A 456 18.73 -6.06 15.32
N GLY A 457 18.16 -7.18 14.94
CA GLY A 457 18.82 -8.47 14.95
C GLY A 457 18.83 -9.04 13.54
N SER A 458 19.97 -8.89 12.84
CA SER A 458 20.46 -9.68 11.70
C SER A 458 19.40 -10.25 10.72
N GLY A 459 18.76 -9.38 9.94
CA GLY A 459 18.14 -9.73 8.68
C GLY A 459 19.06 -9.32 7.50
N PRO A 460 18.92 -9.90 6.29
CA PRO A 460 19.74 -9.50 5.15
C PRO A 460 19.50 -8.01 4.85
N SER A 461 20.58 -7.25 4.88
CA SER A 461 20.60 -5.83 4.57
C SER A 461 20.03 -5.59 3.17
N ILE A 462 18.90 -4.88 3.07
CA ILE A 462 18.46 -4.33 1.80
C ILE A 462 19.46 -3.24 1.42
N ALA A 463 20.04 -3.36 0.24
CA ALA A 463 20.94 -2.35 -0.29
C ALA A 463 20.28 -0.97 -0.23
N ALA A 464 20.99 0.03 0.28
CA ALA A 464 20.50 1.41 0.28
C ALA A 464 19.97 1.75 -1.13
N PRO A 465 18.92 2.55 -1.28
CA PRO A 465 18.35 2.90 -2.59
C PRO A 465 19.39 3.44 -3.60
N ASP A 466 20.40 4.14 -3.10
CA ASP A 466 21.56 4.55 -3.91
C ASP A 466 22.39 3.33 -4.37
N ALA A 467 22.44 2.28 -3.57
CA ALA A 467 23.10 1.05 -3.95
C ALA A 467 22.28 0.26 -4.97
N ALA A 468 20.94 0.24 -4.83
CA ALA A 468 20.05 -0.38 -5.83
C ALA A 468 20.14 0.38 -7.17
N LEU A 469 20.13 1.71 -7.15
CA LEU A 469 20.27 2.52 -8.35
C LEU A 469 21.70 2.44 -8.93
N LYS A 470 22.75 2.45 -8.10
CA LYS A 470 24.11 2.19 -8.51
C LYS A 470 24.29 0.79 -9.10
N ALA A 471 23.68 -0.23 -8.46
CA ALA A 471 23.69 -1.59 -9.00
C ALA A 471 22.97 -1.66 -10.36
N ALA A 472 21.83 -0.97 -10.50
CA ALA A 472 21.12 -0.87 -11.76
C ALA A 472 21.94 -0.13 -12.84
N MET A 473 22.62 0.96 -12.48
CA MET A 473 23.50 1.69 -13.39
C MET A 473 24.74 0.88 -13.79
N ASN A 474 25.36 0.17 -12.83
CA ASN A 474 26.51 -0.70 -13.11
C ASN A 474 26.10 -1.89 -13.99
N TYR A 475 24.95 -2.50 -13.75
CA TYR A 475 24.41 -3.56 -14.59
C TYR A 475 24.17 -3.06 -16.02
N TYR A 476 23.53 -1.88 -16.15
CA TYR A 476 23.32 -1.24 -17.45
C TYR A 476 24.65 -0.96 -18.17
N ALA A 477 25.61 -0.34 -17.50
CA ALA A 477 26.92 -0.04 -18.07
C ALA A 477 27.64 -1.30 -18.55
N ASN A 478 27.55 -2.41 -17.78
CA ASN A 478 28.15 -3.68 -18.15
C ASN A 478 27.40 -4.37 -19.32
N SER A 479 26.08 -4.26 -19.39
CA SER A 479 25.27 -4.84 -20.47
C SER A 479 25.48 -4.15 -21.80
N VAL A 480 25.71 -2.83 -21.79
CA VAL A 480 25.98 -2.03 -23.00
C VAL A 480 27.43 -2.18 -23.49
N SER A 481 28.38 -2.39 -22.58
CA SER A 481 29.80 -2.56 -22.93
C SER A 481 30.19 -3.97 -23.40
N GLY A 482 29.27 -4.93 -23.37
CA GLY A 482 29.52 -6.32 -23.83
C GLY A 482 30.51 -7.12 -22.99
N VAL A 483 30.83 -6.63 -21.77
CA VAL A 483 31.71 -7.37 -20.84
C VAL A 483 30.82 -8.31 -20.03
N SER A 484 30.91 -9.61 -20.31
CA SER A 484 30.27 -10.64 -19.51
C SER A 484 30.89 -10.68 -18.11
N ALA A 485 30.03 -10.79 -17.09
CA ALA A 485 30.42 -10.83 -15.67
C ALA A 485 31.12 -12.17 -15.28
N GLN A 486 32.12 -12.61 -16.05
CA GLN A 486 32.85 -13.86 -15.76
C GLN A 486 34.30 -13.68 -15.31
N ASP A 487 34.84 -12.45 -15.27
CA ASP A 487 36.18 -12.21 -14.76
C ASP A 487 36.15 -11.38 -13.48
N GLY A 488 35.82 -12.05 -12.36
CA GLY A 488 36.15 -11.55 -11.03
C GLY A 488 37.66 -11.68 -10.79
N PRO A 489 38.32 -10.70 -10.13
CA PRO A 489 39.74 -10.81 -9.85
C PRO A 489 40.01 -11.98 -8.90
N GLU A 490 40.80 -12.94 -9.37
CA GLU A 490 41.41 -13.95 -8.49
C GLU A 490 42.17 -13.26 -7.36
N ALA A 491 41.84 -13.65 -6.14
CA ALA A 491 42.60 -13.27 -4.96
C ALA A 491 44.02 -13.85 -5.10
N ARG A 492 45.00 -13.01 -5.32
CA ARG A 492 46.39 -13.40 -5.20
C ARG A 492 46.70 -13.61 -3.73
N ASP A 493 47.01 -14.85 -3.43
CA ASP A 493 47.59 -15.34 -2.18
C ASP A 493 49.06 -14.90 -2.14
N ASP A 494 49.40 -13.82 -1.41
CA ASP A 494 50.73 -13.42 -1.09
C ASP A 494 51.12 -13.95 0.31
N SER A 495 51.40 -15.24 0.39
CA SER A 495 52.17 -15.83 1.45
C SER A 495 53.46 -16.43 0.89
N ALA A 496 54.55 -15.71 0.87
CA ALA A 496 55.89 -16.29 1.06
C ALA A 496 56.98 -15.23 1.20
N THR A 497 57.66 -15.31 2.37
CA THR A 497 59.07 -15.14 2.65
C THR A 497 59.70 -13.76 2.35
N GLY A 498 60.13 -13.03 3.33
CA GLY A 498 61.25 -13.31 4.25
C GLY A 498 62.56 -12.75 3.78
N SER A 499 63.13 -11.91 4.62
CA SER A 499 64.57 -11.65 4.87
C SER A 499 65.11 -10.27 4.48
N ASP A 500 65.57 -9.59 5.56
CA ASP A 500 66.82 -8.87 5.78
C ASP A 500 67.38 -7.91 4.70
N ALA A 501 67.52 -6.68 5.05
CA ALA A 501 68.80 -6.01 5.32
C ALA A 501 68.66 -4.47 5.32
N ALA A 502 68.88 -3.95 6.39
CA ALA A 502 69.69 -2.85 6.96
C ALA A 502 70.35 -1.82 6.02
N ILE A 503 70.37 -0.58 6.51
CA ILE A 503 71.40 0.48 6.40
C ILE A 503 71.38 1.32 5.11
N LYS A 504 70.91 2.50 5.12
CA LYS A 504 71.47 3.81 5.35
C LYS A 504 70.41 4.90 5.17
#